data_56cc54e28d649873d6a95e583d3f7d76
#
_entry.id   56cc54e28d649873d6a95e583d3f7d76
#
_cell.length_a   1.000
_cell.length_b   1.000
_cell.length_c   1.000
_cell.angle_alpha   90.00
_cell.angle_beta   90.00
_cell.angle_gamma   90.00
#
_symmetry.space_group_name_H-M   'P 1'
#
loop_
_entity.id
_entity.type
_entity.pdbx_description
1 polymer ?
#
loop_
_entity_poly.entity_id
_entity_poly.type
_entity_poly.pdbx_seq_one_letter_code
_entity_poly.pdbx_strand_id
1 'polypeptide(L)'
;MKKILFIDRDGTIIQEPPVDYQVDSMEKLAFVPGVIGALREIVRETDYRLVMAGEGVVFDEILIDESMPGDGSPRRKPGIGMVEKYLNEMLDRENSYVIGDRLTDMQLAANMGIRGILLGKEKMESLPIVLTTDSWGKIVRFLKQGSRQAVQVRKTAETEVRVALDLNGTGQGEVKTGI
;
A
#
# COMPACT_ATOMS: atom_id res chain seq x y z
N MET A 1 -8.12 -15.83 3.53
CA MET A 1 -7.44 -14.88 2.63
C MET A 1 -6.19 -14.38 3.32
N LYS A 2 -5.19 -13.94 2.57
CA LYS A 2 -3.91 -13.46 3.10
C LYS A 2 -3.82 -11.95 2.91
N LYS A 3 -3.48 -11.24 3.97
CA LYS A 3 -3.17 -9.82 3.90
C LYS A 3 -1.73 -9.65 3.47
N ILE A 4 -1.48 -8.85 2.45
CA ILE A 4 -0.15 -8.65 1.87
C ILE A 4 0.17 -7.16 1.78
N LEU A 5 1.36 -6.80 2.19
CA LEU A 5 1.95 -5.49 1.94
C LEU A 5 2.99 -5.63 0.83
N PHE A 6 2.72 -5.03 -0.31
CA PHE A 6 3.68 -4.87 -1.40
C PHE A 6 4.41 -3.54 -1.18
N ILE A 7 5.68 -3.62 -0.82
CA ILE A 7 6.45 -2.47 -0.37
C ILE A 7 7.51 -2.15 -1.41
N ASP A 8 7.53 -0.91 -1.89
CA ASP A 8 8.59 -0.40 -2.72
C ASP A 8 9.88 -0.21 -1.92
N ARG A 9 11.02 -0.21 -2.61
CA ARG A 9 12.34 -0.07 -1.99
C ARG A 9 12.82 1.38 -1.96
N ASP A 10 13.01 1.95 -3.14
CA ASP A 10 13.71 3.23 -3.32
C ASP A 10 12.77 4.39 -2.98
N GLY A 11 13.20 5.31 -2.13
CA GLY A 11 12.33 6.36 -1.59
C GLY A 11 11.39 5.89 -0.47
N THR A 12 11.18 4.59 -0.31
CA THR A 12 10.21 4.02 0.65
C THR A 12 10.90 3.33 1.83
N ILE A 13 11.81 2.41 1.58
CA ILE A 13 12.65 1.74 2.61
C ILE A 13 14.03 2.38 2.66
N ILE A 14 14.63 2.61 1.51
CA ILE A 14 15.96 3.18 1.33
C ILE A 14 15.79 4.60 0.82
N GLN A 15 16.55 5.55 1.40
CA GLN A 15 16.58 6.91 0.91
C GLN A 15 17.27 6.95 -0.45
N GLU A 16 16.69 7.65 -1.40
CA GLU A 16 17.34 7.92 -2.67
C GLU A 16 18.40 9.03 -2.47
N PRO A 17 19.63 8.82 -2.93
CA PRO A 17 20.63 9.88 -2.94
C PRO A 17 20.14 11.07 -3.79
N PRO A 18 20.33 12.32 -3.34
CA PRO A 18 19.73 13.49 -3.97
C PRO A 18 20.34 13.88 -5.32
N VAL A 19 21.48 13.29 -5.71
CA VAL A 19 22.23 13.69 -6.91
C VAL A 19 22.02 12.73 -8.09
N ASP A 20 22.14 11.44 -7.86
CA ASP A 20 22.12 10.42 -8.92
C ASP A 20 21.00 9.38 -8.76
N TYR A 21 20.25 9.45 -7.66
CA TYR A 21 19.15 8.54 -7.33
C TYR A 21 19.55 7.05 -7.34
N GLN A 22 20.87 6.75 -7.22
CA GLN A 22 21.39 5.39 -7.25
C GLN A 22 22.12 5.04 -5.97
N VAL A 23 21.74 3.92 -5.37
CA VAL A 23 22.44 3.31 -4.23
C VAL A 23 23.35 2.22 -4.80
N ASP A 24 24.51 2.63 -5.29
CA ASP A 24 25.53 1.79 -5.95
C ASP A 24 26.70 1.40 -5.00
N SER A 25 26.67 1.88 -3.77
CA SER A 25 27.66 1.54 -2.74
C SER A 25 27.01 1.47 -1.35
N MET A 26 27.67 0.74 -0.44
CA MET A 26 27.23 0.63 0.96
C MET A 26 27.26 1.96 1.71
N GLU A 27 28.14 2.88 1.29
CA GLU A 27 28.27 4.20 1.90
C GLU A 27 27.08 5.10 1.60
N LYS A 28 26.42 4.88 0.44
CA LYS A 28 25.19 5.60 0.05
C LYS A 28 23.93 5.00 0.65
N LEU A 29 24.02 3.80 1.24
CA LEU A 29 22.86 3.11 1.79
C LEU A 29 22.40 3.81 3.07
N ALA A 30 21.25 4.46 3.01
CA ALA A 30 20.57 5.04 4.15
C ALA A 30 19.11 4.62 4.19
N PHE A 31 18.63 4.21 5.36
CA PHE A 31 17.22 3.86 5.52
C PHE A 31 16.35 5.08 5.74
N VAL A 32 15.12 5.04 5.23
CA VAL A 32 14.11 6.04 5.56
C VAL A 32 13.89 6.05 7.07
N PRO A 33 13.82 7.23 7.72
CA PRO A 33 13.69 7.31 9.17
C PRO A 33 12.50 6.51 9.71
N GLY A 34 12.79 5.65 10.70
CA GLY A 34 11.79 4.84 11.38
C GLY A 34 11.35 3.56 10.66
N VAL A 35 11.75 3.32 9.40
CA VAL A 35 11.30 2.17 8.62
C VAL A 35 11.63 0.83 9.27
N ILE A 36 12.85 0.64 9.76
CA ILE A 36 13.28 -0.64 10.35
C ILE A 36 12.46 -0.98 11.60
N GLY A 37 12.22 0.01 12.46
CA GLY A 37 11.35 -0.15 13.62
C GLY A 37 9.92 -0.47 13.24
N ALA A 38 9.40 0.23 12.23
CA ALA A 38 8.05 0.02 11.71
C ALA A 38 7.85 -1.37 11.11
N LEU A 39 8.77 -1.82 10.25
CA LEU A 39 8.70 -3.16 9.65
C LEU A 39 8.78 -4.26 10.71
N ARG A 40 9.65 -4.12 11.71
CA ARG A 40 9.73 -5.05 12.85
C ARG A 40 8.42 -5.10 13.63
N GLU A 41 7.80 -3.96 13.88
CA GLU A 41 6.51 -3.87 14.57
C GLU A 41 5.38 -4.51 13.75
N ILE A 42 5.32 -4.24 12.44
CA ILE A 42 4.35 -4.86 11.54
C ILE A 42 4.46 -6.38 11.57
N VAL A 43 5.67 -6.93 11.40
CA VAL A 43 5.89 -8.39 11.41
C VAL A 43 5.51 -9.01 12.75
N ARG A 44 5.78 -8.34 13.87
CA ARG A 44 5.53 -8.88 15.20
C ARG A 44 4.07 -8.77 15.64
N GLU A 45 3.37 -7.71 15.24
CA GLU A 45 2.09 -7.33 15.82
C GLU A 45 0.91 -7.41 14.83
N THR A 46 1.17 -7.84 13.60
CA THR A 46 0.14 -8.00 12.57
C THR A 46 0.27 -9.34 11.84
N ASP A 47 -0.75 -9.69 11.07
CA ASP A 47 -0.79 -10.90 10.23
C ASP A 47 -0.45 -10.63 8.75
N TYR A 48 0.18 -9.50 8.45
CA TYR A 48 0.62 -9.16 7.11
C TYR A 48 1.83 -9.98 6.67
N ARG A 49 1.77 -10.45 5.41
CA ARG A 49 2.96 -10.90 4.68
C ARG A 49 3.61 -9.70 4.00
N LEU A 50 4.92 -9.65 4.05
CA LEU A 50 5.69 -8.58 3.42
C LEU A 50 6.28 -9.08 2.09
N VAL A 51 5.97 -8.39 1.00
CA VAL A 51 6.53 -8.62 -0.32
C VAL A 51 7.19 -7.32 -0.76
N MET A 52 8.49 -7.37 -1.05
CA MET A 52 9.27 -6.22 -1.49
C MET A 52 9.76 -6.40 -2.92
N ALA A 53 9.78 -5.30 -3.64
CA ALA A 53 10.52 -5.18 -4.88
C ALA A 53 11.90 -4.55 -4.57
N GLY A 54 12.93 -5.37 -4.24
CA GLY A 54 14.29 -4.92 -3.92
C GLY A 54 15.01 -5.72 -2.81
N GLU A 55 16.28 -5.42 -2.52
CA GLU A 55 17.15 -6.20 -1.61
C GLU A 55 17.24 -5.63 -0.19
N GLY A 56 17.49 -6.49 0.84
CA GLY A 56 18.15 -6.10 2.10
C GLY A 56 17.39 -6.21 3.42
N VAL A 57 16.12 -6.63 3.48
CA VAL A 57 15.37 -6.94 4.72
C VAL A 57 14.74 -8.32 4.61
N VAL A 58 14.48 -9.00 5.74
CA VAL A 58 13.82 -10.31 5.71
C VAL A 58 12.34 -10.11 5.36
N PHE A 59 12.02 -10.26 4.09
CA PHE A 59 10.68 -10.27 3.53
C PHE A 59 10.27 -11.71 3.24
N ASP A 60 8.96 -11.99 3.18
CA ASP A 60 8.45 -13.29 2.73
C ASP A 60 8.87 -13.59 1.28
N GLU A 61 8.99 -12.54 0.46
CA GLU A 61 9.51 -12.64 -0.90
C GLU A 61 10.04 -11.28 -1.37
N ILE A 62 11.09 -11.34 -2.21
CA ILE A 62 11.69 -10.20 -2.90
C ILE A 62 11.50 -10.39 -4.40
N LEU A 63 10.89 -9.42 -5.06
CA LEU A 63 10.65 -9.41 -6.50
C LEU A 63 11.55 -8.37 -7.16
N ILE A 64 12.39 -8.81 -8.08
CA ILE A 64 13.33 -7.95 -8.81
C ILE A 64 12.93 -7.93 -10.29
N ASP A 65 12.84 -6.74 -10.86
CA ASP A 65 12.71 -6.52 -12.29
C ASP A 65 14.00 -5.88 -12.81
N GLU A 66 14.72 -6.63 -13.66
CA GLU A 66 15.99 -6.20 -14.24
C GLU A 66 15.80 -5.36 -15.54
N SER A 67 14.55 -5.08 -15.94
CA SER A 67 14.27 -4.29 -17.14
C SER A 67 14.65 -2.83 -16.98
N MET A 68 15.13 -2.22 -18.08
CA MET A 68 15.47 -0.80 -18.12
C MET A 68 14.20 0.07 -18.32
N PRO A 69 14.23 1.34 -17.88
CA PRO A 69 13.20 2.30 -18.23
C PRO A 69 13.09 2.41 -19.76
N GLY A 70 11.88 2.17 -20.30
CA GLY A 70 11.63 2.21 -21.75
C GLY A 70 11.51 0.85 -22.44
N ASP A 71 11.86 -0.26 -21.77
CA ASP A 71 11.74 -1.62 -22.34
C ASP A 71 10.27 -2.08 -22.49
N GLY A 72 9.32 -1.35 -21.93
CA GLY A 72 7.90 -1.72 -21.96
C GLY A 72 7.57 -3.01 -21.20
N SER A 73 8.43 -3.43 -20.26
CA SER A 73 8.26 -4.66 -19.49
C SER A 73 6.94 -4.62 -18.70
N PRO A 74 6.07 -5.63 -18.85
CA PRO A 74 4.87 -5.75 -18.03
C PRO A 74 5.17 -6.02 -16.55
N ARG A 75 6.42 -6.37 -16.23
CA ARG A 75 6.90 -6.60 -14.86
C ARG A 75 7.24 -5.30 -14.14
N ARG A 76 7.59 -4.23 -14.90
CA ARG A 76 7.93 -2.93 -14.32
C ARG A 76 6.67 -2.17 -13.93
N LYS A 77 6.67 -1.57 -12.75
CA LYS A 77 5.57 -0.71 -12.26
C LYS A 77 5.24 0.40 -13.29
N PRO A 78 3.96 0.63 -13.60
CA PRO A 78 2.75 0.14 -12.93
C PRO A 78 2.23 -1.22 -13.44
N GLY A 79 3.00 -1.98 -14.22
CA GLY A 79 2.63 -3.32 -14.68
C GLY A 79 2.54 -4.31 -13.51
N ILE A 80 1.64 -5.29 -13.63
CA ILE A 80 1.36 -6.28 -12.58
C ILE A 80 2.15 -7.58 -12.72
N GLY A 81 2.98 -7.73 -13.77
CA GLY A 81 3.60 -9.00 -14.13
C GLY A 81 4.45 -9.64 -13.03
N MET A 82 5.07 -8.86 -12.13
CA MET A 82 5.81 -9.42 -10.99
C MET A 82 4.89 -9.94 -9.89
N VAL A 83 3.72 -9.33 -9.72
CA VAL A 83 2.80 -9.59 -8.61
C VAL A 83 1.58 -10.42 -9.02
N GLU A 84 1.47 -10.80 -10.29
CA GLU A 84 0.34 -11.53 -10.87
C GLU A 84 0.00 -12.81 -10.10
N LYS A 85 1.02 -13.55 -9.66
CA LYS A 85 0.84 -14.78 -8.87
C LYS A 85 0.10 -14.57 -7.53
N TYR A 86 0.03 -13.35 -7.02
CA TYR A 86 -0.69 -13.00 -5.82
C TYR A 86 -2.16 -12.62 -6.08
N LEU A 87 -2.52 -12.32 -7.34
CA LEU A 87 -3.85 -11.83 -7.72
C LEU A 87 -4.89 -12.96 -7.84
N ASN A 88 -4.79 -13.94 -6.98
CA ASN A 88 -5.72 -15.06 -6.87
C ASN A 88 -6.77 -14.84 -5.77
N GLU A 89 -7.69 -15.79 -5.61
CA GLU A 89 -8.76 -15.76 -4.62
C GLU A 89 -8.28 -15.74 -3.16
N MET A 90 -6.99 -16.04 -2.92
CA MET A 90 -6.40 -16.03 -1.58
C MET A 90 -5.97 -14.64 -1.12
N LEU A 91 -5.87 -13.66 -2.03
CA LEU A 91 -5.53 -12.28 -1.68
C LEU A 91 -6.71 -11.59 -0.99
N ASP A 92 -6.49 -11.10 0.21
CA ASP A 92 -7.43 -10.19 0.89
C ASP A 92 -7.28 -8.78 0.28
N ARG A 93 -8.09 -8.48 -0.75
CA ARG A 93 -7.98 -7.22 -1.49
C ARG A 93 -8.35 -6.00 -0.66
N GLU A 94 -9.22 -6.17 0.32
CA GLU A 94 -9.67 -5.07 1.19
C GLU A 94 -8.62 -4.68 2.21
N ASN A 95 -7.79 -5.63 2.63
CA ASN A 95 -6.80 -5.43 3.66
C ASN A 95 -5.36 -5.60 3.16
N SER A 96 -5.14 -5.64 1.83
CA SER A 96 -3.80 -5.61 1.24
C SER A 96 -3.51 -4.24 0.65
N TYR A 97 -2.23 -3.85 0.66
CA TYR A 97 -1.82 -2.51 0.25
C TYR A 97 -0.52 -2.54 -0.56
N VAL A 98 -0.39 -1.59 -1.48
CA VAL A 98 0.91 -1.16 -2.01
C VAL A 98 1.38 0.03 -1.19
N ILE A 99 2.60 -0.01 -0.70
CA ILE A 99 3.27 1.11 -0.01
C ILE A 99 4.40 1.58 -0.90
N GLY A 100 4.38 2.84 -1.27
CA GLY A 100 5.39 3.45 -2.13
C GLY A 100 5.34 4.96 -2.08
N ASP A 101 6.34 5.61 -2.67
CA ASP A 101 6.48 7.07 -2.70
C ASP A 101 6.15 7.69 -4.07
N ARG A 102 5.95 6.86 -5.11
CA ARG A 102 5.77 7.32 -6.48
C ARG A 102 4.35 7.08 -7.02
N LEU A 103 4.02 7.85 -8.05
CA LEU A 103 2.78 7.68 -8.82
C LEU A 103 2.64 6.23 -9.35
N THR A 104 3.73 5.63 -9.82
CA THR A 104 3.73 4.27 -10.38
C THR A 104 3.37 3.19 -9.36
N ASP A 105 3.64 3.42 -8.07
CA ASP A 105 3.22 2.52 -6.99
C ASP A 105 1.71 2.58 -6.77
N MET A 106 1.16 3.77 -6.78
CA MET A 106 -0.28 3.98 -6.62
C MET A 106 -1.06 3.49 -7.83
N GLN A 107 -0.50 3.62 -9.03
CA GLN A 107 -1.04 3.01 -10.25
C GLN A 107 -0.95 1.49 -10.21
N LEU A 108 0.13 0.91 -9.66
CA LEU A 108 0.23 -0.52 -9.43
C LEU A 108 -0.89 -0.99 -8.50
N ALA A 109 -1.14 -0.29 -7.39
CA ALA A 109 -2.25 -0.60 -6.49
C ALA A 109 -3.60 -0.63 -7.22
N ALA A 110 -3.86 0.39 -8.06
CA ALA A 110 -5.06 0.46 -8.88
C ALA A 110 -5.18 -0.74 -9.85
N ASN A 111 -4.09 -1.08 -10.55
CA ASN A 111 -4.04 -2.19 -11.50
C ASN A 111 -4.22 -3.56 -10.82
N MET A 112 -3.78 -3.69 -9.58
CA MET A 112 -3.99 -4.88 -8.75
C MET A 112 -5.41 -4.97 -8.16
N GLY A 113 -6.20 -3.89 -8.23
CA GLY A 113 -7.51 -3.79 -7.56
C GLY A 113 -7.41 -3.80 -6.04
N ILE A 114 -6.35 -3.24 -5.49
CA ILE A 114 -6.13 -3.02 -4.05
C ILE A 114 -5.87 -1.55 -3.76
N ARG A 115 -5.64 -1.20 -2.50
CA ARG A 115 -5.45 0.18 -2.08
C ARG A 115 -3.97 0.53 -1.93
N GLY A 116 -3.64 1.83 -2.11
CA GLY A 116 -2.29 2.37 -1.95
C GLY A 116 -2.11 3.13 -0.64
N ILE A 117 -0.92 3.07 -0.08
CA ILE A 117 -0.43 3.95 0.98
C ILE A 117 0.73 4.75 0.38
N LEU A 118 0.53 6.04 0.22
CA LEU A 118 1.54 6.94 -0.35
C LEU A 118 2.44 7.50 0.75
N LEU A 119 3.74 7.19 0.65
CA LEU A 119 4.77 7.78 1.52
C LEU A 119 5.23 9.09 0.90
N GLY A 120 4.69 10.19 1.36
CA GLY A 120 4.96 11.53 0.84
C GLY A 120 3.95 12.55 1.33
N LYS A 121 3.92 13.71 0.68
CA LYS A 121 3.01 14.83 0.99
C LYS A 121 2.10 15.21 -0.17
N GLU A 122 2.35 14.67 -1.33
CA GLU A 122 1.60 15.00 -2.54
C GLU A 122 0.21 14.37 -2.51
N LYS A 123 -0.76 15.05 -3.11
CA LYS A 123 -2.09 14.50 -3.35
C LYS A 123 -2.14 13.98 -4.78
N MET A 124 -2.54 12.74 -4.94
CA MET A 124 -2.77 12.11 -6.24
C MET A 124 -4.25 11.80 -6.35
N GLU A 125 -4.95 12.57 -7.19
CA GLU A 125 -6.38 12.37 -7.39
C GLU A 125 -6.67 11.14 -8.26
N SER A 126 -7.86 10.60 -8.13
CA SER A 126 -8.37 9.46 -8.92
C SER A 126 -7.64 8.12 -8.71
N LEU A 127 -6.80 7.98 -7.71
CA LEU A 127 -6.13 6.72 -7.34
C LEU A 127 -6.65 6.18 -6.00
N PRO A 128 -6.63 4.85 -5.79
CA PRO A 128 -7.20 4.23 -4.59
C PRO A 128 -6.29 4.38 -3.37
N ILE A 129 -5.93 5.63 -3.02
CA ILE A 129 -5.04 5.94 -1.89
C ILE A 129 -5.86 6.07 -0.62
N VAL A 130 -5.53 5.28 0.41
CA VAL A 130 -6.20 5.30 1.72
C VAL A 130 -5.44 6.08 2.77
N LEU A 131 -4.15 6.29 2.57
CA LEU A 131 -3.32 7.07 3.47
C LEU A 131 -2.20 7.75 2.68
N THR A 132 -2.03 9.05 2.88
CA THR A 132 -0.84 9.81 2.46
C THR A 132 -0.13 10.30 3.72
N THR A 133 1.15 9.99 3.86
CA THR A 133 1.92 10.34 5.05
C THR A 133 3.43 10.33 4.77
N ASP A 134 4.18 11.13 5.50
CA ASP A 134 5.63 11.14 5.51
C ASP A 134 6.24 10.30 6.67
N SER A 135 5.41 9.51 7.35
CA SER A 135 5.80 8.82 8.58
C SER A 135 5.44 7.34 8.58
N TRP A 136 6.44 6.47 8.68
CA TRP A 136 6.26 5.04 8.88
C TRP A 136 5.49 4.71 10.17
N GLY A 137 5.64 5.50 11.23
CA GLY A 137 4.87 5.31 12.46
C GLY A 137 3.37 5.51 12.26
N LYS A 138 2.95 6.41 11.33
CA LYS A 138 1.53 6.55 10.96
C LYS A 138 1.04 5.36 10.14
N ILE A 139 1.88 4.81 9.25
CA ILE A 139 1.56 3.58 8.50
C ILE A 139 1.32 2.42 9.46
N VAL A 140 2.23 2.18 10.42
CA VAL A 140 2.07 1.13 11.43
C VAL A 140 0.76 1.27 12.18
N ARG A 141 0.46 2.49 12.64
CA ARG A 141 -0.79 2.76 13.37
C ARG A 141 -2.02 2.45 12.53
N PHE A 142 -2.02 2.85 11.25
CA PHE A 142 -3.09 2.56 10.32
C PHE A 142 -3.30 1.05 10.13
N LEU A 143 -2.22 0.30 9.89
CA LEU A 143 -2.26 -1.14 9.68
C LEU A 143 -2.74 -1.91 10.93
N LYS A 144 -2.33 -1.47 12.13
CA LYS A 144 -2.76 -2.08 13.41
C LYS A 144 -4.22 -1.80 13.74
N GLN A 145 -4.76 -0.68 13.31
CA GLN A 145 -6.18 -0.36 13.53
C GLN A 145 -7.11 -1.22 12.68
N GLY A 146 -6.60 -1.84 11.62
CA GLY A 146 -7.38 -2.58 10.63
C GLY A 146 -8.36 -1.68 9.86
N SER A 147 -9.14 -2.26 8.97
CA SER A 147 -10.27 -1.55 8.36
C SER A 147 -11.37 -1.40 9.42
N ARG A 148 -11.45 -0.23 10.04
CA ARG A 148 -12.52 0.11 10.98
C ARG A 148 -13.76 0.61 10.24
N GLN A 149 -14.04 -0.05 9.12
CA GLN A 149 -15.19 0.20 8.27
C GLN A 149 -16.22 -0.91 8.47
N ALA A 150 -17.47 -0.54 8.57
CA ALA A 150 -18.59 -1.47 8.61
C ALA A 150 -19.67 -0.98 7.64
N VAL A 151 -20.22 -1.91 6.87
CA VAL A 151 -21.40 -1.65 6.05
C VAL A 151 -22.50 -2.59 6.51
N GLN A 152 -23.61 -2.01 6.93
CA GLN A 152 -24.82 -2.76 7.29
C GLN A 152 -25.92 -2.43 6.28
N VAL A 153 -26.52 -3.44 5.71
CA VAL A 153 -27.68 -3.29 4.83
C VAL A 153 -28.85 -4.01 5.46
N ARG A 154 -29.96 -3.31 5.61
CA ARG A 154 -31.26 -3.89 5.99
C ARG A 154 -32.25 -3.64 4.87
N LYS A 155 -32.78 -4.71 4.31
CA LYS A 155 -33.79 -4.65 3.27
C LYS A 155 -35.06 -5.31 3.75
N THR A 156 -36.20 -4.65 3.56
CA THR A 156 -37.54 -5.16 3.75
C THR A 156 -38.33 -5.08 2.42
N ALA A 157 -39.55 -5.46 2.38
CA ALA A 157 -40.41 -5.33 1.19
C ALA A 157 -40.63 -3.84 0.81
N GLU A 158 -40.54 -2.94 1.77
CA GLU A 158 -40.91 -1.52 1.61
C GLU A 158 -39.71 -0.56 1.73
N THR A 159 -38.62 -1.00 2.36
CA THR A 159 -37.47 -0.12 2.64
C THR A 159 -36.14 -0.84 2.46
N GLU A 160 -35.15 -0.10 1.98
CA GLU A 160 -33.75 -0.50 2.00
C GLU A 160 -32.94 0.58 2.72
N VAL A 161 -32.29 0.19 3.82
CA VAL A 161 -31.41 1.07 4.58
C VAL A 161 -30.00 0.54 4.48
N ARG A 162 -29.07 1.38 3.99
CA ARG A 162 -27.64 1.10 3.94
C ARG A 162 -26.91 2.09 4.83
N VAL A 163 -26.19 1.59 5.82
CA VAL A 163 -25.31 2.37 6.68
C VAL A 163 -23.88 1.96 6.41
N ALA A 164 -23.03 2.89 6.02
CA ALA A 164 -21.60 2.71 5.92
C ALA A 164 -20.92 3.57 6.98
N LEU A 165 -20.10 2.97 7.81
CA LEU A 165 -19.37 3.64 8.88
C LEU A 165 -17.86 3.45 8.65
N ASP A 166 -17.11 4.53 8.64
CA ASP A 166 -15.64 4.52 8.64
C ASP A 166 -15.14 5.28 9.88
N LEU A 167 -14.64 4.53 10.86
CA LEU A 167 -14.10 5.10 12.10
C LEU A 167 -12.71 5.74 11.89
N ASN A 168 -12.09 5.55 10.73
CA ASN A 168 -10.84 6.22 10.33
C ASN A 168 -11.12 7.44 9.43
N GLY A 169 -12.39 7.76 9.18
CA GLY A 169 -12.83 8.88 8.35
C GLY A 169 -12.59 10.24 9.02
N THR A 170 -12.88 11.29 8.27
CA THR A 170 -12.64 12.70 8.68
C THR A 170 -13.77 13.29 9.55
N GLY A 171 -14.73 12.47 9.99
CA GLY A 171 -15.90 12.94 10.75
C GLY A 171 -17.00 13.58 9.88
N GLN A 172 -16.91 13.42 8.55
CA GLN A 172 -17.95 13.87 7.64
C GLN A 172 -18.92 12.73 7.33
N GLY A 173 -20.21 13.03 7.25
CA GLY A 173 -21.24 12.07 6.92
C GLY A 173 -22.21 12.63 5.87
N GLU A 174 -22.70 11.79 5.00
CA GLU A 174 -23.76 12.08 4.05
C GLU A 174 -24.97 11.22 4.39
N VAL A 175 -26.14 11.85 4.51
CA VAL A 175 -27.42 11.15 4.71
C VAL A 175 -28.28 11.43 3.49
N LYS A 176 -28.61 10.37 2.76
CA LYS A 176 -29.59 10.41 1.66
C LYS A 176 -30.85 9.67 2.08
N THR A 177 -31.93 10.40 2.26
CA THR A 177 -33.27 9.83 2.44
C THR A 177 -34.04 10.02 1.14
N GLY A 178 -34.51 8.92 0.56
CA GLY A 178 -35.33 8.97 -0.66
C GLY A 178 -36.79 9.33 -0.31
N ILE A 179 -37.03 10.56 0.14
CA ILE A 179 -38.38 11.13 0.28
C ILE A 179 -38.51 12.22 -0.79
#